data_c669f2df4fb49b6fce462bb5b5cc4bc1
#
_entry.id   c669f2df4fb49b6fce462bb5b5cc4bc1
#
_cell.length_a   1.000
_cell.length_b   1.000
_cell.length_c   1.000
_cell.angle_alpha   90.00
_cell.angle_beta   90.00
_cell.angle_gamma   90.00
#
_symmetry.space_group_name_H-M   'P 1'
#
loop_
_entity.id
_entity.type
_entity.pdbx_description
1 polymer ?
#
loop_
_entity_poly.entity_id
_entity_poly.type
_entity_poly.pdbx_seq_one_letter_code
_entity_poly.pdbx_strand_id
1 'polypeptide(L)'
;VRSLYPPQMLYGDKMKDSCKIEFCVKEKTTGRIVGKKMIEGEAKRDNRTYFETSISLDNPKAWTPDSPFLYEGEVSVYDQNELVDRYSVNFGMRDFSRKGKFFTLNGDKFYLRGSNITLQRFFEDPDCQALAWDREWVKKLMVDLPKSIDWNAMRICVGIVPDFWYDLCDEYGIVLQNEWLYWQNHGWDEQVRKEYTNWVWSDGNHPSIVIWDAINENWDSYIGNTLIPELKELDPTRIWDAGYMTSDQM
;
A
#
# COMPACT_ATOMS: atom_id res chain seq x y z
N VAL A 1 8.09 1.31 9.59
CA VAL A 1 7.90 1.32 8.14
C VAL A 1 8.58 0.10 7.59
N ARG A 2 7.82 -0.83 7.07
CA ARG A 2 8.38 -1.87 6.21
C ARG A 2 8.45 -1.24 4.82
N SER A 3 9.66 -1.05 4.27
CA SER A 3 9.79 -0.90 2.83
C SER A 3 9.44 -2.26 2.23
N LEU A 4 8.28 -2.34 1.62
CA LEU A 4 7.74 -3.58 1.10
C LEU A 4 8.18 -3.87 -0.34
N TYR A 5 9.08 -3.07 -0.90
CA TYR A 5 9.66 -3.41 -2.19
C TYR A 5 10.80 -4.43 -1.98
N PRO A 6 10.71 -5.58 -2.64
CA PRO A 6 11.91 -6.38 -2.77
C PRO A 6 12.97 -5.48 -3.42
N PRO A 7 14.19 -5.36 -2.85
CA PRO A 7 15.25 -4.63 -3.52
C PRO A 7 15.32 -5.20 -4.94
N GLN A 8 15.14 -4.33 -5.93
CA GLN A 8 15.34 -4.73 -7.31
C GLN A 8 16.72 -5.37 -7.34
N MET A 9 16.79 -6.57 -7.89
CA MET A 9 18.04 -7.32 -7.89
C MET A 9 19.11 -6.43 -8.49
N LEU A 10 20.07 -6.04 -7.66
CA LEU A 10 21.27 -5.35 -8.12
C LEU A 10 22.08 -6.39 -8.91
N TYR A 11 21.79 -6.50 -10.19
CA TYR A 11 22.61 -7.25 -11.12
C TYR A 11 23.81 -6.41 -11.48
N GLY A 12 24.92 -6.69 -10.84
CA GLY A 12 26.22 -6.17 -11.23
C GLY A 12 27.32 -7.09 -10.75
N ASP A 13 28.22 -7.45 -11.66
CA ASP A 13 29.41 -8.28 -11.40
C ASP A 13 30.34 -7.72 -10.32
N LYS A 14 29.98 -6.61 -9.67
CA LYS A 14 30.78 -5.84 -8.73
C LYS A 14 30.31 -5.86 -7.29
N MET A 15 29.15 -6.42 -6.95
CA MET A 15 28.74 -6.51 -5.55
C MET A 15 29.63 -7.49 -4.79
N LYS A 16 30.38 -6.98 -3.84
CA LYS A 16 31.04 -7.77 -2.81
C LYS A 16 30.00 -8.29 -1.84
N ASP A 17 30.33 -9.34 -1.10
CA ASP A 17 29.44 -10.01 -0.17
C ASP A 17 28.94 -9.09 0.97
N SER A 18 29.63 -7.98 1.24
CA SER A 18 29.28 -7.03 2.30
C SER A 18 28.79 -5.70 1.72
N CYS A 19 27.67 -5.19 2.25
CA CYS A 19 27.10 -3.90 1.86
C CYS A 19 26.66 -3.11 3.10
N LYS A 20 26.59 -1.78 2.94
CA LYS A 20 25.96 -0.89 3.92
C LYS A 20 24.65 -0.40 3.39
N ILE A 21 23.63 -0.37 4.24
CA ILE A 21 22.30 0.06 3.88
C ILE A 21 21.88 1.17 4.83
N GLU A 22 21.59 2.32 4.26
CA GLU A 22 21.09 3.48 4.97
C GLU A 22 19.59 3.60 4.79
N PHE A 23 18.88 3.69 5.90
CA PHE A 23 17.45 3.99 5.95
C PHE A 23 17.30 5.43 6.47
N CYS A 24 16.58 6.25 5.72
CA CYS A 24 16.33 7.64 6.05
C CYS A 24 14.82 7.93 5.96
N VAL A 25 14.28 8.59 6.98
CA VAL A 25 12.89 9.05 6.99
C VAL A 25 12.87 10.56 6.98
N LYS A 26 12.14 11.13 6.03
CA LYS A 26 11.99 12.58 5.83
C LYS A 26 10.50 12.95 5.90
N GLU A 27 10.18 14.13 6.39
CA GLU A 27 8.87 14.74 6.12
C GLU A 27 8.79 15.07 4.63
N LYS A 28 7.79 14.56 3.91
CA LYS A 28 7.69 14.73 2.44
C LYS A 28 7.66 16.20 2.03
N THR A 29 6.90 17.04 2.76
CA THR A 29 6.70 18.44 2.40
C THR A 29 7.92 19.32 2.65
N THR A 30 8.65 19.06 3.74
CA THR A 30 9.78 19.93 4.17
C THR A 30 11.14 19.38 3.81
N GLY A 31 11.23 18.08 3.49
CA GLY A 31 12.49 17.34 3.34
C GLY A 31 13.27 17.16 4.65
N ARG A 32 12.69 17.57 5.79
CA ARG A 32 13.35 17.46 7.10
C ARG A 32 13.55 15.99 7.47
N ILE A 33 14.80 15.59 7.71
CA ILE A 33 15.11 14.26 8.21
C ILE A 33 14.61 14.14 9.65
N VAL A 34 13.78 13.12 9.91
CA VAL A 34 13.20 12.82 11.21
C VAL A 34 13.69 11.50 11.80
N GLY A 35 14.36 10.70 10.99
CA GLY A 35 14.94 9.45 11.43
C GLY A 35 15.97 8.95 10.41
N LYS A 36 17.05 8.34 10.90
CA LYS A 36 18.09 7.79 10.03
C LYS A 36 18.77 6.64 10.74
N LYS A 37 19.06 5.58 10.00
CA LYS A 37 19.80 4.44 10.53
C LYS A 37 20.57 3.76 9.42
N MET A 38 21.80 3.33 9.75
CA MET A 38 22.63 2.53 8.87
C MET A 38 22.83 1.15 9.48
N ILE A 39 22.77 0.14 8.64
CA ILE A 39 23.10 -1.24 8.99
C ILE A 39 24.12 -1.78 8.00
N GLU A 40 24.90 -2.76 8.44
CA GLU A 40 25.82 -3.51 7.60
C GLU A 40 25.29 -4.94 7.47
N GLY A 41 25.52 -5.54 6.32
CA GLY A 41 25.11 -6.92 6.07
C GLY A 41 25.75 -7.51 4.84
N GLU A 42 25.50 -8.78 4.62
CA GLU A 42 26.00 -9.52 3.47
C GLU A 42 24.88 -9.79 2.47
N ALA A 43 25.09 -9.41 1.23
CA ALA A 43 24.17 -9.72 0.12
C ALA A 43 24.63 -11.00 -0.59
N LYS A 44 23.72 -11.93 -0.83
CA LYS A 44 23.98 -13.18 -1.56
C LYS A 44 23.72 -12.98 -3.05
N ARG A 45 24.70 -13.34 -3.90
CA ARG A 45 24.63 -13.14 -5.36
C ARG A 45 23.46 -13.88 -6.03
N ASP A 46 23.12 -15.06 -5.55
CA ASP A 46 22.17 -15.96 -6.21
C ASP A 46 20.83 -16.05 -5.48
N ASN A 47 20.57 -15.16 -4.51
CA ASN A 47 19.35 -15.21 -3.72
C ASN A 47 18.92 -13.81 -3.25
N ARG A 48 17.62 -13.66 -3.00
CA ARG A 48 17.10 -12.44 -2.36
C ARG A 48 17.62 -12.35 -0.94
N THR A 49 18.20 -11.21 -0.59
CA THR A 49 18.63 -10.91 0.77
C THR A 49 17.72 -9.83 1.35
N TYR A 50 17.17 -10.08 2.52
CA TYR A 50 16.28 -9.14 3.20
C TYR A 50 17.05 -8.46 4.33
N PHE A 51 16.93 -7.14 4.37
CA PHE A 51 17.47 -6.32 5.45
C PHE A 51 16.31 -5.64 6.16
N GLU A 52 16.28 -5.76 7.47
CA GLU A 52 15.22 -5.20 8.30
C GLU A 52 15.82 -4.35 9.41
N THR A 53 15.17 -3.21 9.66
CA THR A 53 15.52 -2.37 10.80
C THR A 53 14.32 -1.57 11.26
N SER A 54 14.37 -1.02 12.45
CA SER A 54 13.38 -0.10 12.99
C SER A 54 13.99 1.27 13.26
N ILE A 55 13.22 2.31 12.99
CA ILE A 55 13.55 3.70 13.30
C ILE A 55 12.38 4.26 14.11
N SER A 56 12.66 4.72 15.34
CA SER A 56 11.67 5.41 16.15
C SER A 56 11.59 6.87 15.74
N LEU A 57 10.37 7.38 15.59
CA LEU A 57 10.12 8.78 15.31
C LEU A 57 9.55 9.46 16.55
N ASP A 58 10.08 10.62 16.90
CA ASP A 58 9.57 11.41 18.01
C ASP A 58 8.35 12.24 17.56
N ASN A 59 7.22 12.03 18.24
CA ASN A 59 5.96 12.73 17.97
C ASN A 59 5.58 12.74 16.47
N PRO A 60 5.41 11.56 15.83
CA PRO A 60 5.06 11.49 14.42
C PRO A 60 3.69 12.13 14.17
N LYS A 61 3.58 12.87 13.06
CA LYS A 61 2.32 13.42 12.60
C LYS A 61 1.48 12.32 11.97
N ALA A 62 0.23 12.21 12.41
CA ALA A 62 -0.68 11.23 11.85
C ALA A 62 -1.22 11.69 10.49
N TRP A 63 -1.43 10.72 9.61
CA TRP A 63 -2.19 10.91 8.37
C TRP A 63 -3.70 10.80 8.67
N THR A 64 -4.47 11.74 8.14
CA THR A 64 -5.94 11.72 8.15
C THR A 64 -6.47 12.29 6.84
N PRO A 65 -7.74 12.05 6.46
CA PRO A 65 -8.36 12.69 5.30
C PRO A 65 -8.33 14.22 5.33
N ASP A 66 -8.39 14.83 6.50
CA ASP A 66 -8.38 16.28 6.67
C ASP A 66 -6.96 16.86 6.78
N SER A 67 -5.99 16.02 7.14
CA SER A 67 -4.58 16.40 7.25
C SER A 67 -3.70 15.23 6.75
N PRO A 68 -3.58 15.04 5.45
CA PRO A 68 -2.88 13.90 4.84
C PRO A 68 -1.36 14.07 4.89
N PHE A 69 -0.79 13.95 6.09
CA PHE A 69 0.64 14.13 6.30
C PHE A 69 1.44 12.90 5.85
N LEU A 70 2.39 13.13 4.94
CA LEU A 70 3.22 12.08 4.38
C LEU A 70 4.68 12.21 4.79
N TYR A 71 5.32 11.07 4.93
CA TYR A 71 6.75 10.89 5.04
C TYR A 71 7.29 10.24 3.76
N GLU A 72 8.56 10.46 3.50
CA GLU A 72 9.36 9.73 2.52
C GLU A 72 10.34 8.82 3.26
N GLY A 73 10.29 7.52 2.98
CA GLY A 73 11.29 6.55 3.39
C GLY A 73 12.27 6.33 2.24
N GLU A 74 13.53 6.64 2.44
CA GLU A 74 14.60 6.43 1.47
C GLU A 74 15.51 5.31 1.96
N VAL A 75 15.82 4.38 1.07
CA VAL A 75 16.82 3.33 1.29
C VAL A 75 17.96 3.55 0.31
N SER A 76 19.17 3.68 0.81
CA SER A 76 20.40 3.81 0.01
C SER A 76 21.31 2.63 0.28
N VAL A 77 21.83 2.04 -0.79
CA VAL A 77 22.75 0.90 -0.72
C VAL A 77 24.15 1.35 -1.13
N TYR A 78 25.14 1.00 -0.33
CA TYR A 78 26.53 1.36 -0.57
C TYR A 78 27.40 0.10 -0.68
N ASP A 79 28.27 0.08 -1.68
CA ASP A 79 29.41 -0.83 -1.79
C ASP A 79 30.70 -0.05 -1.51
N GLN A 80 31.50 -0.48 -0.53
CA GLN A 80 32.76 0.20 -0.17
C GLN A 80 32.66 1.72 0.03
N ASN A 81 31.55 2.21 0.57
CA ASN A 81 31.17 3.62 0.76
C ASN A 81 30.78 4.38 -0.54
N GLU A 82 30.70 3.72 -1.68
CA GLU A 82 30.10 4.29 -2.88
C GLU A 82 28.62 3.97 -2.92
N LEU A 83 27.78 4.98 -3.20
CA LEU A 83 26.35 4.79 -3.39
C LEU A 83 26.12 4.00 -4.69
N VAL A 84 25.53 2.81 -4.60
CA VAL A 84 25.28 1.95 -5.76
C VAL A 84 23.81 1.89 -6.16
N ASP A 85 22.89 2.12 -5.21
CA ASP A 85 21.45 2.17 -5.49
C ASP A 85 20.71 2.99 -4.45
N ARG A 86 19.56 3.55 -4.86
CA ARG A 86 18.66 4.30 -3.99
C ARG A 86 17.21 4.09 -4.41
N TYR A 87 16.35 3.89 -3.42
CA TYR A 87 14.92 3.77 -3.61
C TYR A 87 14.16 4.59 -2.57
N SER A 88 13.07 5.24 -2.98
CA SER A 88 12.22 6.02 -2.08
C SER A 88 10.77 5.60 -2.20
N VAL A 89 10.06 5.62 -1.07
CA VAL A 89 8.62 5.40 -1.02
C VAL A 89 7.96 6.43 -0.11
N ASN A 90 6.75 6.85 -0.46
CA ASN A 90 5.92 7.65 0.43
C ASN A 90 5.14 6.75 1.38
N PHE A 91 4.88 7.23 2.59
CA PHE A 91 4.02 6.56 3.55
C PHE A 91 3.40 7.56 4.52
N GLY A 92 2.33 7.16 5.20
CA GLY A 92 1.71 7.92 6.27
C GLY A 92 1.60 7.10 7.55
N MET A 93 1.62 7.76 8.69
CA MET A 93 1.45 7.15 10.00
C MET A 93 -0.04 7.22 10.38
N ARG A 94 -0.72 6.10 10.45
CA ARG A 94 -2.12 6.03 10.88
C ARG A 94 -2.43 4.70 11.54
N ASP A 95 -3.46 4.69 12.36
CA ASP A 95 -4.10 3.48 12.87
C ASP A 95 -5.53 3.44 12.35
N PHE A 96 -5.88 2.40 11.57
CA PHE A 96 -7.24 2.15 11.13
C PHE A 96 -7.68 0.79 11.65
N SER A 97 -8.72 0.78 12.47
CA SER A 97 -9.17 -0.44 13.14
C SER A 97 -10.69 -0.47 13.31
N ARG A 98 -11.19 -1.56 13.89
CA ARG A 98 -12.60 -1.75 14.22
C ARG A 98 -12.79 -1.82 15.74
N LYS A 99 -13.73 -1.04 16.25
CA LYS A 99 -14.16 -1.10 17.65
C LYS A 99 -15.66 -1.40 17.72
N GLY A 100 -16.00 -2.65 17.98
CA GLY A 100 -17.38 -3.12 17.91
C GLY A 100 -17.93 -2.99 16.47
N LYS A 101 -19.01 -2.23 16.30
CA LYS A 101 -19.66 -1.99 15.00
C LYS A 101 -19.15 -0.74 14.25
N PHE A 102 -18.11 -0.10 14.72
CA PHE A 102 -17.59 1.13 14.13
C PHE A 102 -16.14 0.96 13.69
N PHE A 103 -15.78 1.62 12.62
CA PHE A 103 -14.38 1.87 12.29
C PHE A 103 -13.83 3.00 13.15
N THR A 104 -12.52 2.95 13.37
CA THR A 104 -11.77 4.03 14.02
C THR A 104 -10.57 4.39 13.16
N LEU A 105 -10.25 5.69 13.12
CA LEU A 105 -9.03 6.22 12.53
C LEU A 105 -8.30 7.02 13.60
N ASN A 106 -7.06 6.61 13.90
CA ASN A 106 -6.23 7.20 14.97
C ASN A 106 -6.95 7.29 16.33
N GLY A 107 -7.78 6.28 16.62
CA GLY A 107 -8.55 6.19 17.88
C GLY A 107 -9.93 6.84 17.84
N ASP A 108 -10.23 7.73 16.90
CA ASP A 108 -11.50 8.38 16.74
C ASP A 108 -12.45 7.60 15.84
N LYS A 109 -13.76 7.69 16.14
CA LYS A 109 -14.78 7.03 15.33
C LYS A 109 -14.80 7.59 13.92
N PHE A 110 -14.76 6.68 12.94
CA PHE A 110 -14.69 7.02 11.53
C PHE A 110 -15.85 6.40 10.74
N TYR A 111 -16.45 7.18 9.85
CA TYR A 111 -17.51 6.73 8.95
C TYR A 111 -17.02 6.81 7.51
N LEU A 112 -17.04 5.68 6.81
CA LEU A 112 -16.79 5.65 5.38
C LEU A 112 -18.00 6.24 4.65
N ARG A 113 -17.77 7.28 3.86
CA ARG A 113 -18.75 7.91 2.98
C ARG A 113 -18.15 7.97 1.58
N GLY A 114 -18.75 7.25 0.65
CA GLY A 114 -18.19 7.16 -0.69
C GLY A 114 -18.93 6.20 -1.59
N SER A 115 -18.32 5.84 -2.68
CA SER A 115 -18.80 4.90 -3.68
C SER A 115 -17.67 4.03 -4.19
N ASN A 116 -17.99 3.11 -5.09
CA ASN A 116 -17.00 2.32 -5.80
C ASN A 116 -16.72 2.87 -7.20
N ILE A 117 -15.55 2.58 -7.70
CA ILE A 117 -15.12 2.83 -9.07
C ILE A 117 -14.53 1.54 -9.65
N THR A 118 -14.86 1.22 -10.88
CA THR A 118 -14.37 0.03 -11.59
C THR A 118 -13.57 0.46 -12.80
N LEU A 119 -12.25 0.27 -12.76
CA LEU A 119 -11.32 0.71 -13.80
C LEU A 119 -11.65 0.07 -15.17
N GLN A 120 -12.02 -1.20 -15.19
CA GLN A 120 -12.32 -1.95 -16.41
C GLN A 120 -13.44 -1.33 -17.23
N ARG A 121 -14.38 -0.61 -16.61
CA ARG A 121 -15.47 0.08 -17.31
C ARG A 121 -14.99 1.18 -18.24
N PHE A 122 -13.83 1.77 -17.98
CA PHE A 122 -13.23 2.75 -18.89
C PHE A 122 -12.72 2.11 -20.17
N PHE A 123 -12.35 0.83 -20.15
CA PHE A 123 -11.87 0.12 -21.34
C PHE A 123 -13.01 -0.35 -22.27
N GLU A 124 -14.24 -0.35 -21.79
CA GLU A 124 -15.43 -0.72 -22.59
C GLU A 124 -15.79 0.38 -23.59
N ASP A 125 -15.43 1.63 -23.32
CA ASP A 125 -15.69 2.79 -24.18
C ASP A 125 -14.36 3.32 -24.76
N PRO A 126 -14.18 3.25 -26.10
CA PRO A 126 -12.95 3.73 -26.74
C PRO A 126 -12.63 5.20 -26.45
N ASP A 127 -13.64 6.04 -26.24
CA ASP A 127 -13.44 7.48 -25.96
C ASP A 127 -13.01 7.72 -24.50
N CYS A 128 -13.18 6.74 -23.62
CA CYS A 128 -12.86 6.84 -22.19
C CYS A 128 -11.56 6.12 -21.79
N GLN A 129 -11.00 5.26 -22.63
CA GLN A 129 -9.86 4.41 -22.27
C GLN A 129 -8.64 5.17 -21.74
N ALA A 130 -8.36 6.33 -22.33
CA ALA A 130 -7.21 7.16 -21.91
C ALA A 130 -7.42 7.87 -20.57
N LEU A 131 -8.66 8.05 -20.12
CA LEU A 131 -9.00 8.80 -18.91
C LEU A 131 -8.42 8.18 -17.65
N ALA A 132 -8.34 6.85 -17.58
CA ALA A 132 -7.76 6.14 -16.44
C ALA A 132 -6.27 6.45 -16.22
N TRP A 133 -5.59 7.00 -17.24
CA TRP A 133 -4.17 7.37 -17.24
C TRP A 133 -3.96 8.88 -17.20
N ASP A 134 -5.02 9.68 -17.25
CA ASP A 134 -4.99 11.13 -17.12
C ASP A 134 -5.03 11.52 -15.63
N ARG A 135 -3.91 12.00 -15.09
CA ARG A 135 -3.77 12.35 -13.68
C ARG A 135 -4.75 13.43 -13.23
N GLU A 136 -5.02 14.42 -14.07
CA GLU A 136 -5.95 15.51 -13.74
C GLU A 136 -7.39 15.02 -13.70
N TRP A 137 -7.76 14.17 -14.65
CA TRP A 137 -9.08 13.56 -14.67
C TRP A 137 -9.28 12.63 -13.48
N VAL A 138 -8.28 11.78 -13.17
CA VAL A 138 -8.32 10.88 -12.01
C VAL A 138 -8.39 11.67 -10.71
N LYS A 139 -7.63 12.76 -10.59
CA LYS A 139 -7.72 13.64 -9.42
C LYS A 139 -9.13 14.20 -9.25
N LYS A 140 -9.74 14.67 -10.33
CA LYS A 140 -11.13 15.15 -10.30
C LYS A 140 -12.09 14.05 -9.85
N LEU A 141 -11.95 12.82 -10.38
CA LEU A 141 -12.80 11.68 -10.06
C LEU A 141 -12.65 11.20 -8.62
N MET A 142 -11.40 10.98 -8.18
CA MET A 142 -11.08 10.32 -6.92
C MET A 142 -10.99 11.27 -5.73
N VAL A 143 -10.79 12.57 -5.98
CA VAL A 143 -10.53 13.55 -4.94
C VAL A 143 -11.53 14.69 -4.98
N ASP A 144 -11.54 15.48 -6.06
CA ASP A 144 -12.24 16.76 -6.07
C ASP A 144 -13.77 16.58 -6.00
N LEU A 145 -14.32 15.66 -6.78
CA LEU A 145 -15.76 15.36 -6.74
C LEU A 145 -16.20 14.73 -5.42
N PRO A 146 -15.53 13.66 -4.92
CA PRO A 146 -15.86 13.09 -3.60
C PRO A 146 -15.83 14.15 -2.48
N LYS A 147 -14.77 14.92 -2.39
CA LYS A 147 -14.64 15.95 -1.35
C LYS A 147 -15.68 17.06 -1.47
N SER A 148 -16.12 17.41 -2.68
CA SER A 148 -17.14 18.43 -2.90
C SER A 148 -18.51 18.07 -2.32
N ILE A 149 -18.74 16.78 -2.02
CA ILE A 149 -19.98 16.24 -1.44
C ILE A 149 -19.73 15.56 -0.09
N ASP A 150 -18.66 15.94 0.61
CA ASP A 150 -18.27 15.42 1.92
C ASP A 150 -18.00 13.90 1.93
N TRP A 151 -17.62 13.32 0.82
CA TRP A 151 -17.12 11.95 0.79
C TRP A 151 -15.64 11.89 1.18
N ASN A 152 -15.27 10.82 1.89
CA ASN A 152 -13.93 10.60 2.41
C ASN A 152 -13.34 9.24 2.01
N ALA A 153 -14.10 8.43 1.29
CA ALA A 153 -13.71 7.08 0.96
C ALA A 153 -14.12 6.68 -0.47
N MET A 154 -13.34 5.80 -1.08
CA MET A 154 -13.67 5.14 -2.34
C MET A 154 -13.30 3.66 -2.27
N ARG A 155 -14.05 2.81 -2.96
CA ARG A 155 -13.69 1.42 -3.21
C ARG A 155 -13.19 1.30 -4.65
N ILE A 156 -12.02 0.74 -4.83
CA ILE A 156 -11.50 0.34 -6.14
C ILE A 156 -11.99 -1.08 -6.37
N CYS A 157 -13.02 -1.21 -7.22
CA CYS A 157 -13.79 -2.44 -7.39
C CYS A 157 -13.26 -3.27 -8.56
N VAL A 158 -13.06 -4.55 -8.29
CA VAL A 158 -12.57 -5.58 -9.22
C VAL A 158 -11.34 -5.10 -9.98
N GLY A 159 -10.30 -4.79 -9.25
CA GLY A 159 -9.06 -4.54 -9.92
C GLY A 159 -8.12 -3.55 -9.29
N ILE A 160 -6.88 -3.68 -9.73
CA ILE A 160 -5.77 -2.81 -9.38
C ILE A 160 -5.78 -1.62 -10.33
N VAL A 161 -5.47 -0.45 -9.81
CA VAL A 161 -5.31 0.78 -10.58
C VAL A 161 -3.82 1.15 -10.70
N PRO A 162 -3.44 2.04 -11.63
CA PRO A 162 -2.10 2.59 -11.65
C PRO A 162 -1.71 3.25 -10.32
N ASP A 163 -0.46 3.12 -9.89
CA ASP A 163 0.07 3.59 -8.60
C ASP A 163 -0.30 5.05 -8.28
N PHE A 164 -0.31 5.92 -9.28
CA PHE A 164 -0.61 7.33 -9.07
C PHE A 164 -2.06 7.61 -8.59
N TRP A 165 -2.98 6.65 -8.72
CA TRP A 165 -4.32 6.76 -8.13
C TRP A 165 -4.23 6.70 -6.61
N TYR A 166 -3.41 5.78 -6.10
CA TYR A 166 -3.13 5.67 -4.67
C TYR A 166 -2.38 6.90 -4.17
N ASP A 167 -1.36 7.36 -4.92
CA ASP A 167 -0.62 8.58 -4.60
C ASP A 167 -1.55 9.79 -4.43
N LEU A 168 -2.52 9.98 -5.34
CA LEU A 168 -3.51 11.04 -5.22
C LEU A 168 -4.37 10.90 -3.97
N CYS A 169 -4.81 9.69 -3.65
CA CYS A 169 -5.59 9.43 -2.43
C CYS A 169 -4.76 9.69 -1.17
N ASP A 170 -3.49 9.32 -1.17
CA ASP A 170 -2.55 9.60 -0.08
C ASP A 170 -2.32 11.11 0.10
N GLU A 171 -2.09 11.83 -1.00
CA GLU A 171 -1.77 13.26 -1.00
C GLU A 171 -2.97 14.13 -0.60
N TYR A 172 -4.16 13.71 -0.98
CA TYR A 172 -5.37 14.50 -0.78
C TYR A 172 -6.33 13.95 0.28
N GLY A 173 -6.01 12.81 0.90
CA GLY A 173 -6.77 12.29 2.02
C GLY A 173 -8.12 11.66 1.61
N ILE A 174 -8.08 10.66 0.77
CA ILE A 174 -9.21 9.77 0.48
C ILE A 174 -8.86 8.36 0.98
N VAL A 175 -9.70 7.77 1.82
CA VAL A 175 -9.50 6.39 2.29
C VAL A 175 -9.95 5.41 1.22
N LEU A 176 -9.24 4.29 1.09
CA LEU A 176 -9.51 3.28 0.07
C LEU A 176 -9.79 1.91 0.67
N GLN A 177 -10.83 1.28 0.15
CA GLN A 177 -10.97 -0.18 0.11
C GLN A 177 -10.40 -0.62 -1.22
N ASN A 178 -9.26 -1.31 -1.17
CA ASN A 178 -8.53 -1.76 -2.36
C ASN A 178 -8.84 -3.22 -2.61
N GLU A 179 -9.42 -3.54 -3.76
CA GLU A 179 -9.91 -4.86 -4.09
C GLU A 179 -9.00 -5.57 -5.08
N TRP A 180 -8.78 -6.86 -4.85
CA TRP A 180 -8.06 -7.71 -5.79
C TRP A 180 -8.95 -8.13 -6.96
N LEU A 181 -8.33 -8.44 -8.11
CA LEU A 181 -8.99 -8.92 -9.33
C LEU A 181 -9.55 -10.35 -9.19
N TYR A 182 -10.35 -10.62 -8.17
CA TYR A 182 -10.91 -11.93 -7.94
C TYR A 182 -12.44 -11.91 -7.91
N TRP A 183 -13.05 -12.60 -8.87
CA TRP A 183 -14.51 -12.73 -8.97
C TRP A 183 -14.97 -14.17 -9.25
N GLN A 184 -14.11 -14.99 -9.85
CA GLN A 184 -14.36 -16.38 -10.21
C GLN A 184 -13.43 -17.30 -9.41
N ASN A 185 -13.50 -18.61 -9.68
CA ASN A 185 -12.58 -19.55 -9.06
C ASN A 185 -11.13 -19.29 -9.49
N HIS A 186 -10.21 -19.38 -8.55
CA HIS A 186 -8.79 -19.33 -8.85
C HIS A 186 -8.24 -20.71 -9.29
N GLY A 187 -7.05 -20.72 -9.89
CA GLY A 187 -6.37 -21.94 -10.31
C GLY A 187 -5.54 -22.55 -9.18
N TRP A 188 -4.30 -22.14 -9.06
CA TRP A 188 -3.34 -22.72 -8.12
C TRP A 188 -3.18 -21.89 -6.87
N ASP A 189 -3.33 -22.50 -5.70
CA ASP A 189 -3.18 -21.85 -4.40
C ASP A 189 -1.82 -21.15 -4.26
N GLU A 190 -0.74 -21.78 -4.71
CA GLU A 190 0.60 -21.21 -4.64
C GLU A 190 0.75 -19.93 -5.49
N GLN A 191 0.14 -19.91 -6.69
CA GLN A 191 0.17 -18.71 -7.55
C GLN A 191 -0.66 -17.59 -6.91
N VAL A 192 -1.83 -17.90 -6.41
CA VAL A 192 -2.70 -16.94 -5.72
C VAL A 192 -1.99 -16.36 -4.49
N ARG A 193 -1.37 -17.21 -3.66
CA ARG A 193 -0.57 -16.74 -2.51
C ARG A 193 0.52 -15.77 -2.95
N LYS A 194 1.27 -16.10 -3.99
CA LYS A 194 2.33 -15.23 -4.52
C LYS A 194 1.80 -13.89 -5.01
N GLU A 195 0.68 -13.89 -5.73
CA GLU A 195 0.06 -12.68 -6.25
C GLU A 195 -0.44 -11.76 -5.14
N TYR A 196 -1.18 -12.30 -4.17
CA TYR A 196 -1.67 -11.51 -3.03
C TYR A 196 -0.52 -11.01 -2.14
N THR A 197 0.51 -11.81 -1.93
CA THR A 197 1.70 -11.37 -1.22
C THR A 197 2.38 -10.22 -1.94
N ASN A 198 2.53 -10.30 -3.27
CA ASN A 198 3.10 -9.23 -4.06
C ASN A 198 2.24 -7.97 -4.05
N TRP A 199 0.91 -8.11 -4.09
CA TRP A 199 -0.03 -7.00 -3.99
C TRP A 199 0.12 -6.25 -2.66
N VAL A 200 0.16 -6.96 -1.53
CA VAL A 200 0.43 -6.35 -0.23
C VAL A 200 1.80 -5.67 -0.20
N TRP A 201 2.81 -6.29 -0.81
CA TRP A 201 4.15 -5.72 -0.92
C TRP A 201 4.19 -4.46 -1.80
N SER A 202 3.47 -4.43 -2.90
CA SER A 202 3.37 -3.30 -3.81
C SER A 202 2.67 -2.11 -3.16
N ASP A 203 1.47 -2.34 -2.63
CA ASP A 203 0.55 -1.26 -2.26
C ASP A 203 0.56 -0.94 -0.75
N GLY A 204 1.27 -1.74 0.05
CA GLY A 204 1.24 -1.67 1.51
C GLY A 204 1.83 -0.40 2.14
N ASN A 205 2.49 0.47 1.39
CA ASN A 205 2.98 1.75 1.90
C ASN A 205 1.95 2.88 1.82
N HIS A 206 0.87 2.72 1.03
CA HIS A 206 -0.17 3.73 0.86
C HIS A 206 -1.03 3.87 2.13
N PRO A 207 -0.97 5.00 2.85
CA PRO A 207 -1.79 5.21 4.04
C PRO A 207 -3.28 5.31 3.74
N SER A 208 -3.66 5.69 2.53
CA SER A 208 -5.04 5.74 2.06
C SER A 208 -5.70 4.36 2.04
N ILE A 209 -4.97 3.31 1.71
CA ILE A 209 -5.51 1.93 1.72
C ILE A 209 -5.69 1.50 3.17
N VAL A 210 -6.93 1.32 3.60
CA VAL A 210 -7.28 0.91 4.97
C VAL A 210 -7.99 -0.44 5.04
N ILE A 211 -8.55 -0.89 3.92
CA ILE A 211 -9.19 -2.21 3.78
C ILE A 211 -8.59 -2.90 2.56
N TRP A 212 -8.11 -4.12 2.76
CA TRP A 212 -7.82 -5.07 1.71
C TRP A 212 -9.07 -5.88 1.42
N ASP A 213 -9.59 -5.78 0.20
CA ASP A 213 -10.76 -6.52 -0.25
C ASP A 213 -10.30 -7.68 -1.15
N ALA A 214 -10.30 -8.87 -0.58
CA ALA A 214 -9.65 -10.01 -1.21
C ALA A 214 -10.49 -10.66 -2.32
N ILE A 215 -11.82 -10.55 -2.24
CA ILE A 215 -12.74 -11.29 -3.13
C ILE A 215 -13.98 -10.43 -3.40
N ASN A 216 -14.31 -10.22 -4.67
CA ASN A 216 -15.57 -9.58 -5.03
C ASN A 216 -16.71 -10.59 -5.15
N GLU A 217 -17.82 -10.33 -4.45
CA GLU A 217 -19.11 -11.04 -4.58
C GLU A 217 -19.02 -12.57 -4.62
N ASN A 218 -18.04 -13.16 -3.96
CA ASN A 218 -17.84 -14.60 -3.95
C ASN A 218 -17.22 -15.05 -2.62
N TRP A 219 -17.10 -16.35 -2.45
CA TRP A 219 -16.40 -16.98 -1.36
C TRP A 219 -15.39 -17.98 -1.88
N ASP A 220 -14.18 -17.91 -1.36
CA ASP A 220 -13.12 -18.87 -1.59
C ASP A 220 -12.54 -19.36 -0.27
N SER A 221 -12.66 -20.66 0.01
CA SER A 221 -12.24 -21.23 1.28
C SER A 221 -10.72 -21.17 1.50
N TYR A 222 -9.93 -21.26 0.45
CA TYR A 222 -8.48 -21.12 0.57
C TYR A 222 -8.09 -19.68 0.89
N ILE A 223 -8.63 -18.70 0.14
CA ILE A 223 -8.35 -17.30 0.38
C ILE A 223 -8.85 -16.89 1.78
N GLY A 224 -10.09 -17.20 2.12
CA GLY A 224 -10.69 -16.77 3.38
C GLY A 224 -10.10 -17.45 4.62
N ASN A 225 -9.87 -18.76 4.56
CA ASN A 225 -9.49 -19.55 5.75
C ASN A 225 -7.97 -19.75 5.90
N THR A 226 -7.20 -19.62 4.82
CA THR A 226 -5.75 -19.86 4.83
C THR A 226 -4.96 -18.60 4.49
N LEU A 227 -5.23 -18.00 3.34
CA LEU A 227 -4.39 -16.93 2.82
C LEU A 227 -4.56 -15.61 3.58
N ILE A 228 -5.78 -15.18 3.87
CA ILE A 228 -6.02 -13.93 4.63
C ILE A 228 -5.37 -13.99 6.02
N PRO A 229 -5.47 -15.07 6.82
CA PRO A 229 -4.71 -15.18 8.07
C PRO A 229 -3.19 -14.97 7.90
N GLU A 230 -2.58 -15.58 6.87
CA GLU A 230 -1.15 -15.38 6.57
C GLU A 230 -0.83 -13.92 6.18
N LEU A 231 -1.68 -13.30 5.36
CA LEU A 231 -1.50 -11.92 4.93
C LEU A 231 -1.73 -10.90 6.06
N LYS A 232 -2.57 -11.23 7.04
CA LYS A 232 -2.73 -10.43 8.27
C LYS A 232 -1.45 -10.40 9.12
N GLU A 233 -0.67 -11.47 9.10
CA GLU A 233 0.65 -11.48 9.76
C GLU A 233 1.65 -10.59 9.00
N LEU A 234 1.55 -10.58 7.67
CA LEU A 234 2.38 -9.73 6.82
C LEU A 234 2.02 -8.24 6.97
N ASP A 235 0.72 -7.91 6.95
CA ASP A 235 0.20 -6.56 7.16
C ASP A 235 -0.91 -6.55 8.23
N PRO A 236 -0.55 -6.39 9.51
CA PRO A 236 -1.52 -6.30 10.61
C PRO A 236 -2.17 -4.93 10.75
N THR A 237 -1.87 -3.98 9.86
CA THR A 237 -2.26 -2.57 9.99
C THR A 237 -3.53 -2.20 9.23
N ARG A 238 -4.17 -3.18 8.59
CA ARG A 238 -5.37 -3.01 7.76
C ARG A 238 -6.43 -4.05 8.07
N ILE A 239 -7.66 -3.72 7.74
CA ILE A 239 -8.77 -4.66 7.79
C ILE A 239 -8.78 -5.48 6.49
N TRP A 240 -9.06 -6.76 6.60
CA TRP A 240 -9.26 -7.67 5.47
C TRP A 240 -10.74 -7.98 5.30
N ASP A 241 -11.25 -7.79 4.08
CA ASP A 241 -12.58 -8.21 3.66
C ASP A 241 -12.44 -9.47 2.79
N ALA A 242 -13.18 -10.50 3.12
CA ALA A 242 -13.15 -11.80 2.43
C ALA A 242 -14.36 -12.01 1.51
N GLY A 243 -15.01 -10.93 1.10
CA GLY A 243 -16.21 -10.95 0.28
C GLY A 243 -17.50 -10.74 1.10
N TYR A 244 -18.56 -10.32 0.43
CA TYR A 244 -19.78 -9.81 1.06
C TYR A 244 -20.58 -10.86 1.85
N MET A 245 -20.31 -12.16 1.64
CA MET A 245 -21.01 -13.25 2.32
C MET A 245 -20.40 -13.65 3.68
N THR A 246 -19.37 -12.96 4.13
CA THR A 246 -18.55 -13.45 5.26
C THR A 246 -18.24 -12.38 6.29
N SER A 247 -19.26 -11.65 6.72
CA SER A 247 -19.15 -10.64 7.78
C SER A 247 -18.49 -11.10 9.09
N ASP A 248 -18.37 -12.40 9.30
CA ASP A 248 -17.80 -12.99 10.51
C ASP A 248 -16.25 -13.03 10.50
N GLN A 249 -15.63 -12.71 9.37
CA GLN A 249 -14.16 -12.81 9.19
C GLN A 249 -13.43 -11.46 9.10
N MET A 250 -14.15 -10.37 9.27
CA MET A 250 -13.54 -9.04 9.37
C MET A 250 -12.87 -8.81 10.73
#